data_38d4043ab024723c4e83380f78ed094d
#
_entry.id   38d4043ab024723c4e83380f78ed094d
#
_cell.length_a   1.000
_cell.length_b   1.000
_cell.length_c   1.000
_cell.angle_alpha   90.00
_cell.angle_beta   90.00
_cell.angle_gamma   90.00
#
_symmetry.space_group_name_H-M   'P 1'
#
loop_
_entity.id
_entity.type
_entity.pdbx_description
1 polymer ?
#
loop_
_entity_poly.entity_id
_entity_poly.type
_entity_poly.pdbx_seq_one_letter_code
_entity_poly.pdbx_strand_id
1 'polypeptide(L)'
;MSNLEEFAQAVGRDVKALNQKPEPRLVLTGNTLGIVGDNNVTLPLPENVGHEIRGTGSPEGRITAEIGTTYVDVNVTNGALKWIKESGNGNTGWRVLIGDTGWKTLPVNNKRGNAKVQVRRINDEIIVKFDGLSWGWFGVDDLGKQGGNLVDKTINDKKYTWIKLNAGQGNQVLPEGFRSASSLLSGLYGDLGDLLGSVYVGGTSDSNAIQLRYAMDRNELTSNILSQIRISPVVFTTDDPWPTTLP
;
A
#
# COMPACT_ATOMS: atom_id res chain seq x y z
N MET A 1 -39.11 -77.97 -16.55
CA MET A 1 -39.20 -76.65 -17.26
C MET A 1 -38.44 -76.78 -18.57
N SER A 2 -39.02 -76.29 -19.65
CA SER A 2 -38.29 -76.33 -20.94
C SER A 2 -37.12 -75.31 -20.90
N ASN A 3 -36.06 -75.60 -21.69
CA ASN A 3 -34.94 -74.67 -21.81
C ASN A 3 -35.39 -73.26 -22.25
N LEU A 4 -36.53 -73.15 -22.89
CA LEU A 4 -37.11 -71.90 -23.35
C LEU A 4 -37.69 -71.07 -22.13
N GLU A 5 -38.32 -71.79 -21.19
CA GLU A 5 -38.87 -71.14 -20.00
C GLU A 5 -37.77 -70.60 -19.03
N GLU A 6 -36.69 -71.37 -18.92
CA GLU A 6 -35.51 -70.92 -18.13
C GLU A 6 -34.84 -69.72 -18.77
N PHE A 7 -34.70 -69.71 -20.09
CA PHE A 7 -34.18 -68.58 -20.83
C PHE A 7 -35.06 -67.32 -20.69
N ALA A 8 -36.39 -67.50 -20.88
CA ALA A 8 -37.35 -66.39 -20.71
C ALA A 8 -37.33 -65.80 -19.28
N GLN A 9 -37.23 -66.67 -18.27
CA GLN A 9 -37.10 -66.19 -16.88
C GLN A 9 -35.76 -65.49 -16.60
N ALA A 10 -34.67 -65.93 -17.21
CA ALA A 10 -33.36 -65.28 -17.09
C ALA A 10 -33.40 -63.89 -17.72
N VAL A 11 -33.89 -63.80 -18.96
CA VAL A 11 -34.01 -62.49 -19.66
C VAL A 11 -34.95 -61.55 -18.90
N GLY A 12 -36.09 -62.07 -18.38
CA GLY A 12 -37.00 -61.25 -17.58
C GLY A 12 -36.38 -60.71 -16.31
N ARG A 13 -35.52 -61.48 -15.66
CA ARG A 13 -34.76 -61.01 -14.46
C ARG A 13 -33.75 -59.90 -14.85
N ASP A 14 -33.03 -60.10 -15.96
CA ASP A 14 -32.02 -59.13 -16.40
C ASP A 14 -32.65 -57.82 -16.84
N VAL A 15 -33.76 -57.89 -17.61
CA VAL A 15 -34.50 -56.68 -17.99
C VAL A 15 -35.07 -55.96 -16.77
N LYS A 16 -35.59 -56.70 -15.80
CA LYS A 16 -36.08 -56.11 -14.55
C LYS A 16 -34.94 -55.46 -13.75
N ALA A 17 -33.80 -56.11 -13.70
CA ALA A 17 -32.62 -55.55 -13.04
C ALA A 17 -32.10 -54.27 -13.74
N LEU A 18 -32.11 -54.23 -15.08
CA LEU A 18 -31.76 -53.03 -15.86
C LEU A 18 -32.74 -51.90 -15.64
N ASN A 19 -34.05 -52.17 -15.60
CA ASN A 19 -35.07 -51.15 -15.36
C ASN A 19 -35.09 -50.62 -13.91
N GLN A 20 -34.50 -51.36 -12.98
CA GLN A 20 -34.35 -50.93 -11.58
C GLN A 20 -33.06 -50.18 -11.29
N LYS A 21 -32.11 -50.13 -12.27
CA LYS A 21 -30.93 -49.29 -12.09
C LYS A 21 -31.34 -47.82 -12.11
N PRO A 22 -30.94 -47.04 -11.13
CA PRO A 22 -31.18 -45.62 -11.16
C PRO A 22 -30.53 -45.03 -12.42
N GLU A 23 -31.17 -44.05 -13.05
CA GLU A 23 -30.57 -43.33 -14.17
C GLU A 23 -29.21 -42.79 -13.76
N PRO A 24 -28.19 -42.94 -14.60
CA PRO A 24 -26.86 -42.41 -14.27
C PRO A 24 -26.93 -40.91 -14.10
N ARG A 25 -26.65 -40.47 -12.87
CA ARG A 25 -26.65 -39.08 -12.51
C ARG A 25 -25.26 -38.65 -12.12
N LEU A 26 -24.75 -37.63 -12.79
CA LEU A 26 -23.48 -36.99 -12.45
C LEU A 26 -23.66 -36.21 -11.15
N VAL A 27 -22.77 -36.42 -10.20
CA VAL A 27 -22.72 -35.68 -8.93
C VAL A 27 -21.29 -35.18 -8.73
N LEU A 28 -21.17 -33.90 -8.43
CA LEU A 28 -19.92 -33.25 -8.02
C LEU A 28 -19.93 -33.01 -6.52
N THR A 29 -18.99 -33.61 -5.81
CA THR A 29 -18.80 -33.38 -4.38
C THR A 29 -17.36 -32.95 -4.13
N GLY A 30 -17.17 -31.65 -3.83
CA GLY A 30 -15.82 -31.08 -3.80
C GLY A 30 -15.16 -31.15 -5.17
N ASN A 31 -14.02 -31.85 -5.27
CA ASN A 31 -13.30 -32.11 -6.52
C ASN A 31 -13.52 -33.55 -7.05
N THR A 32 -14.48 -34.27 -6.51
CA THR A 32 -14.79 -35.63 -6.94
C THR A 32 -16.01 -35.62 -7.85
N LEU A 33 -15.82 -36.02 -9.10
CA LEU A 33 -16.90 -36.27 -10.04
C LEU A 33 -17.28 -37.77 -10.02
N GLY A 34 -18.50 -38.05 -9.72
CA GLY A 34 -19.01 -39.40 -9.65
C GLY A 34 -20.31 -39.59 -10.43
N ILE A 35 -20.61 -40.85 -10.73
CA ILE A 35 -21.92 -41.30 -11.20
C ILE A 35 -22.56 -42.04 -10.04
N VAL A 36 -23.80 -41.70 -9.71
CA VAL A 36 -24.51 -42.38 -8.62
C VAL A 36 -24.57 -43.88 -8.88
N GLY A 37 -23.98 -44.66 -7.94
CA GLY A 37 -23.95 -46.13 -8.02
C GLY A 37 -22.83 -46.71 -8.88
N ASP A 38 -21.87 -45.93 -9.33
CA ASP A 38 -20.74 -46.36 -10.15
C ASP A 38 -19.42 -45.72 -9.67
N ASN A 39 -18.33 -45.95 -10.40
CA ASN A 39 -17.00 -45.48 -10.04
C ASN A 39 -16.88 -43.96 -9.96
N ASN A 40 -16.40 -43.46 -8.83
CA ASN A 40 -16.07 -42.08 -8.67
C ASN A 40 -14.66 -41.78 -9.20
N VAL A 41 -14.51 -40.69 -9.93
CA VAL A 41 -13.21 -40.17 -10.38
C VAL A 41 -12.89 -38.91 -9.62
N THR A 42 -11.82 -38.91 -8.87
CA THR A 42 -11.30 -37.69 -8.27
C THR A 42 -10.54 -36.92 -9.33
N LEU A 43 -11.01 -35.72 -9.63
CA LEU A 43 -10.30 -34.81 -10.52
C LEU A 43 -9.09 -34.25 -9.74
N PRO A 44 -7.85 -34.49 -10.22
CA PRO A 44 -6.71 -33.85 -9.58
C PRO A 44 -6.87 -32.34 -9.76
N LEU A 45 -7.06 -31.63 -8.65
CA LEU A 45 -6.84 -30.19 -8.67
C LEU A 45 -5.34 -29.99 -8.95
N PRO A 46 -4.97 -29.07 -9.85
CA PRO A 46 -3.56 -28.72 -10.02
C PRO A 46 -3.00 -28.36 -8.67
N GLU A 47 -1.89 -28.98 -8.25
CA GLU A 47 -1.26 -28.80 -6.95
C GLU A 47 -0.83 -27.35 -6.66
N ASN A 48 -0.90 -26.48 -7.67
CA ASN A 48 -0.49 -25.08 -7.62
C ASN A 48 -1.53 -24.10 -8.18
N VAL A 49 -2.82 -24.32 -7.98
CA VAL A 49 -3.78 -23.24 -8.21
C VAL A 49 -3.62 -22.29 -7.03
N GLY A 50 -2.89 -21.21 -7.25
CA GLY A 50 -2.84 -20.10 -6.29
C GLY A 50 -4.29 -19.70 -5.96
N HIS A 51 -4.71 -19.97 -4.74
CA HIS A 51 -6.06 -19.66 -4.31
C HIS A 51 -6.22 -18.14 -4.25
N GLU A 52 -7.09 -17.58 -5.07
CA GLU A 52 -7.51 -16.19 -4.92
C GLU A 52 -8.69 -16.13 -3.96
N ILE A 53 -8.51 -15.45 -2.85
CA ILE A 53 -9.56 -15.15 -1.88
C ILE A 53 -10.10 -13.75 -2.20
N ARG A 54 -11.41 -13.56 -2.10
CA ARG A 54 -12.05 -12.26 -2.30
C ARG A 54 -12.78 -11.83 -1.03
N GLY A 55 -12.67 -10.55 -0.69
CA GLY A 55 -13.32 -10.01 0.52
C GLY A 55 -13.19 -8.49 0.57
N THR A 56 -13.42 -7.91 1.74
CA THR A 56 -13.39 -6.46 1.95
C THR A 56 -12.34 -6.10 3.00
N GLY A 57 -11.58 -5.04 2.75
CA GLY A 57 -10.53 -4.56 3.65
C GLY A 57 -9.25 -5.41 3.63
N SER A 58 -8.26 -5.00 4.41
CA SER A 58 -6.98 -5.70 4.51
C SER A 58 -7.15 -7.14 5.01
N PRO A 59 -6.48 -8.14 4.40
CA PRO A 59 -6.42 -9.51 4.92
C PRO A 59 -5.48 -9.65 6.13
N GLU A 60 -4.56 -8.71 6.34
CA GLU A 60 -3.57 -8.74 7.42
C GLU A 60 -4.24 -8.82 8.79
N GLY A 61 -3.82 -9.78 9.60
CA GLY A 61 -4.40 -10.08 10.92
C GLY A 61 -5.77 -10.76 10.91
N ARG A 62 -6.35 -11.05 9.72
CA ARG A 62 -7.73 -11.56 9.58
C ARG A 62 -7.85 -12.86 8.81
N ILE A 63 -7.10 -13.02 7.74
CA ILE A 63 -7.26 -14.13 6.79
C ILE A 63 -6.07 -15.06 6.90
N THR A 64 -6.29 -16.27 7.37
CA THR A 64 -5.28 -17.34 7.38
C THR A 64 -5.14 -17.92 5.99
N ALA A 65 -3.91 -18.05 5.51
CA ALA A 65 -3.61 -18.63 4.21
C ALA A 65 -2.17 -19.12 4.14
N GLU A 66 -1.89 -19.96 3.16
CA GLU A 66 -0.55 -20.42 2.82
C GLU A 66 0.18 -19.40 1.94
N ILE A 67 1.52 -19.43 1.96
CA ILE A 67 2.38 -18.57 1.12
C ILE A 67 1.99 -18.75 -0.36
N GLY A 68 1.95 -17.64 -1.10
CA GLY A 68 1.57 -17.61 -2.50
C GLY A 68 0.06 -17.40 -2.75
N THR A 69 -0.78 -17.53 -1.72
CA THR A 69 -2.21 -17.18 -1.81
C THR A 69 -2.36 -15.70 -2.10
N THR A 70 -3.27 -15.34 -3.01
CA THR A 70 -3.62 -13.95 -3.31
C THR A 70 -4.98 -13.58 -2.70
N TYR A 71 -5.14 -12.31 -2.35
CA TYR A 71 -6.40 -11.78 -1.84
C TYR A 71 -6.76 -10.50 -2.59
N VAL A 72 -8.02 -10.39 -3.02
CA VAL A 72 -8.57 -9.20 -3.66
C VAL A 72 -9.51 -8.49 -2.69
N ASP A 73 -9.18 -7.26 -2.33
CA ASP A 73 -10.09 -6.36 -1.64
C ASP A 73 -11.04 -5.72 -2.64
N VAL A 74 -12.28 -6.16 -2.67
CA VAL A 74 -13.29 -5.68 -3.62
C VAL A 74 -13.72 -4.23 -3.37
N ASN A 75 -13.39 -3.68 -2.20
CA ASN A 75 -13.63 -2.27 -1.85
C ASN A 75 -12.43 -1.36 -2.12
N VAL A 76 -11.28 -1.93 -2.49
CA VAL A 76 -10.02 -1.19 -2.70
C VAL A 76 -9.71 -0.27 -1.50
N THR A 77 -9.83 -0.82 -0.29
CA THR A 77 -9.70 -0.07 0.96
C THR A 77 -8.33 0.61 1.04
N ASN A 78 -8.32 1.90 1.28
CA ASN A 78 -7.12 2.74 1.28
C ASN A 78 -6.25 2.59 0.02
N GLY A 79 -6.86 2.24 -1.11
CA GLY A 79 -6.19 2.07 -2.39
C GLY A 79 -5.54 0.71 -2.62
N ALA A 80 -5.60 -0.25 -1.68
CA ALA A 80 -5.07 -1.59 -1.87
C ALA A 80 -6.08 -2.49 -2.56
N LEU A 81 -5.77 -2.91 -3.79
CA LEU A 81 -6.63 -3.81 -4.56
C LEU A 81 -6.28 -5.27 -4.34
N LYS A 82 -5.00 -5.62 -4.45
CA LYS A 82 -4.56 -7.02 -4.41
C LYS A 82 -3.41 -7.22 -3.45
N TRP A 83 -3.49 -8.32 -2.70
CA TRP A 83 -2.51 -8.73 -1.71
C TRP A 83 -1.95 -10.10 -2.06
N ILE A 84 -0.74 -10.39 -1.57
CA ILE A 84 -0.12 -11.71 -1.62
C ILE A 84 0.33 -12.12 -0.22
N LYS A 85 0.13 -13.38 0.10
CA LYS A 85 0.69 -13.98 1.30
C LYS A 85 2.16 -14.27 1.07
N GLU A 86 3.03 -13.41 1.63
CA GLU A 86 4.47 -13.45 1.39
C GLU A 86 5.22 -14.31 2.43
N SER A 87 4.68 -14.37 3.65
CA SER A 87 5.36 -15.09 4.74
C SER A 87 4.39 -15.72 5.72
N GLY A 88 4.86 -16.77 6.39
CA GLY A 88 4.06 -17.52 7.37
C GLY A 88 2.85 -18.23 6.77
N ASN A 89 2.18 -19.03 7.57
CA ASN A 89 0.96 -19.79 7.22
C ASN A 89 -0.26 -19.41 8.07
N GLY A 90 -0.15 -18.36 8.89
CA GLY A 90 -1.22 -17.82 9.70
C GLY A 90 -1.97 -16.69 8.99
N ASN A 91 -2.53 -15.78 9.80
CA ASN A 91 -3.29 -14.62 9.31
C ASN A 91 -2.45 -13.34 9.11
N THR A 92 -1.13 -13.39 9.34
CA THR A 92 -0.19 -12.28 9.17
C THR A 92 0.82 -12.55 8.07
N GLY A 93 1.53 -11.54 7.58
CA GLY A 93 2.50 -11.67 6.51
C GLY A 93 1.89 -11.48 5.12
N TRP A 94 0.84 -10.71 5.02
CA TRP A 94 0.27 -10.25 3.78
C TRP A 94 0.93 -8.94 3.32
N ARG A 95 1.24 -8.85 2.05
CA ARG A 95 1.80 -7.67 1.41
C ARG A 95 0.93 -7.22 0.24
N VAL A 96 0.84 -5.91 0.02
CA VAL A 96 0.13 -5.36 -1.13
C VAL A 96 0.94 -5.66 -2.40
N LEU A 97 0.30 -6.29 -3.35
CA LEU A 97 0.83 -6.59 -4.68
C LEU A 97 0.43 -5.51 -5.69
N ILE A 98 -0.80 -5.01 -5.57
CA ILE A 98 -1.33 -3.93 -6.40
C ILE A 98 -2.07 -2.96 -5.49
N GLY A 99 -1.53 -1.75 -5.36
CA GLY A 99 -2.13 -0.70 -4.56
C GLY A 99 -1.69 0.69 -4.99
N ASP A 100 -2.59 1.66 -4.86
CA ASP A 100 -2.36 3.07 -5.10
C ASP A 100 -3.28 3.90 -4.20
N THR A 101 -2.68 4.63 -3.26
CA THR A 101 -3.43 5.48 -2.33
C THR A 101 -4.05 6.71 -2.99
N GLY A 102 -3.64 7.02 -4.23
CA GLY A 102 -3.84 8.33 -4.82
C GLY A 102 -3.09 9.43 -4.04
N TRP A 103 -3.14 10.65 -4.54
CA TRP A 103 -2.53 11.80 -3.86
C TRP A 103 -3.31 12.17 -2.60
N LYS A 104 -2.59 12.27 -1.47
CA LYS A 104 -3.11 12.72 -0.17
C LYS A 104 -2.35 13.95 0.28
N THR A 105 -3.08 14.91 0.86
CA THR A 105 -2.47 16.13 1.38
C THR A 105 -2.12 15.95 2.86
N LEU A 106 -0.85 16.11 3.18
CA LEU A 106 -0.38 16.03 4.56
C LEU A 106 -0.87 17.24 5.37
N PRO A 107 -1.27 17.04 6.63
CA PRO A 107 -1.77 18.11 7.50
C PRO A 107 -0.61 18.98 8.05
N VAL A 108 0.09 19.68 7.17
CA VAL A 108 1.18 20.56 7.57
C VAL A 108 0.63 21.86 8.13
N ASN A 109 1.04 22.18 9.36
CA ASN A 109 0.66 23.44 10.02
C ASN A 109 1.46 24.64 9.48
N ASN A 110 0.96 25.83 9.76
CA ASN A 110 1.62 27.11 9.47
C ASN A 110 1.95 27.33 7.99
N LYS A 111 1.22 26.67 7.10
CA LYS A 111 1.29 26.92 5.65
C LYS A 111 0.45 28.14 5.30
N ARG A 112 0.86 28.88 4.28
CA ARG A 112 0.08 30.00 3.72
C ARG A 112 -0.35 29.73 2.28
N GLY A 113 -1.42 30.40 1.88
CA GLY A 113 -1.95 30.30 0.52
C GLY A 113 -2.29 28.86 0.15
N ASN A 114 -1.98 28.50 -1.08
CA ASN A 114 -2.27 27.18 -1.65
C ASN A 114 -1.13 26.15 -1.42
N ALA A 115 -0.14 26.49 -0.57
CA ALA A 115 0.96 25.62 -0.28
C ALA A 115 0.48 24.28 0.32
N LYS A 116 0.92 23.19 -0.23
CA LYS A 116 0.61 21.84 0.25
C LYS A 116 1.77 20.89 0.04
N VAL A 117 1.88 19.94 0.94
CA VAL A 117 2.73 18.77 0.78
C VAL A 117 1.81 17.58 0.56
N GLN A 118 2.04 16.84 -0.49
CA GLN A 118 1.24 15.69 -0.85
C GLN A 118 2.09 14.44 -0.87
N VAL A 119 1.47 13.33 -0.51
CA VAL A 119 2.09 12.00 -0.53
C VAL A 119 1.22 11.05 -1.33
N ARG A 120 1.86 10.12 -2.04
CA ARG A 120 1.21 9.00 -2.71
C ARG A 120 2.03 7.76 -2.49
N ARG A 121 1.38 6.65 -2.23
CA ARG A 121 2.02 5.33 -2.19
C ARG A 121 1.49 4.49 -3.34
N ILE A 122 2.42 3.93 -4.12
CA ILE A 122 2.14 2.95 -5.17
C ILE A 122 2.95 1.69 -4.83
N ASN A 123 2.28 0.64 -4.40
CA ASN A 123 2.92 -0.54 -3.84
C ASN A 123 3.89 -0.16 -2.70
N ASP A 124 5.20 -0.31 -2.90
CA ASP A 124 6.21 0.05 -1.90
C ASP A 124 6.84 1.43 -2.17
N GLU A 125 6.51 2.05 -3.29
CA GLU A 125 7.07 3.35 -3.65
C GLU A 125 6.25 4.48 -3.03
N ILE A 126 6.93 5.40 -2.38
CA ILE A 126 6.39 6.64 -1.83
C ILE A 126 6.87 7.81 -2.66
N ILE A 127 5.96 8.70 -3.00
CA ILE A 127 6.24 9.94 -3.70
C ILE A 127 5.77 11.10 -2.82
N VAL A 128 6.70 11.96 -2.41
CA VAL A 128 6.40 13.21 -1.70
C VAL A 128 6.51 14.35 -2.69
N LYS A 129 5.44 15.12 -2.83
CA LYS A 129 5.34 16.26 -3.75
C LYS A 129 5.03 17.53 -2.98
N PHE A 130 5.69 18.60 -3.40
CA PHE A 130 5.47 19.95 -2.89
C PHE A 130 4.76 20.77 -3.96
N ASP A 131 3.68 21.45 -3.62
CA ASP A 131 2.82 22.14 -4.57
C ASP A 131 2.26 23.44 -4.00
N GLY A 132 1.90 24.37 -4.86
CA GLY A 132 1.34 25.66 -4.45
C GLY A 132 2.31 26.49 -3.61
N LEU A 133 3.61 26.39 -3.84
CA LEU A 133 4.66 27.09 -3.12
C LEU A 133 4.63 28.58 -3.51
N SER A 134 3.72 29.32 -2.93
CA SER A 134 3.59 30.75 -3.07
C SER A 134 3.95 31.45 -1.76
N TRP A 135 4.15 32.72 -1.85
CA TRP A 135 4.43 33.70 -0.81
C TRP A 135 4.08 33.26 0.64
N GLY A 136 5.06 33.37 1.51
CA GLY A 136 4.87 33.14 2.93
C GLY A 136 4.60 31.70 3.29
N TRP A 137 5.11 30.77 2.52
CA TRP A 137 5.10 29.36 2.88
C TRP A 137 5.72 29.22 4.28
N PHE A 138 4.97 28.67 5.22
CA PHE A 138 5.30 28.59 6.65
C PHE A 138 5.24 29.90 7.46
N GLY A 139 4.62 30.95 6.99
CA GLY A 139 4.43 32.17 7.76
C GLY A 139 5.72 32.92 8.06
N VAL A 140 6.68 32.88 7.15
CA VAL A 140 8.03 33.42 7.35
C VAL A 140 8.11 34.96 7.17
N ASP A 141 7.01 35.64 6.94
CA ASP A 141 6.99 37.12 7.05
C ASP A 141 7.45 37.60 8.44
N ASP A 142 7.47 36.68 9.40
CA ASP A 142 7.90 36.88 10.75
C ASP A 142 8.93 35.79 11.09
N LEU A 143 10.13 35.90 10.54
CA LEU A 143 11.27 34.99 10.73
C LEU A 143 11.66 34.70 12.21
N GLY A 144 10.87 35.09 13.13
CA GLY A 144 11.09 34.86 14.57
C GLY A 144 9.87 34.42 15.34
N LYS A 145 8.65 34.49 14.78
CA LYS A 145 7.44 34.41 15.61
C LYS A 145 6.44 33.31 15.26
N GLN A 146 6.37 32.90 14.02
CA GLN A 146 5.38 31.92 13.64
C GLN A 146 5.87 31.07 12.48
N GLY A 147 5.81 29.93 12.55
CA GLY A 147 6.06 29.17 11.46
C GLY A 147 6.89 28.00 11.82
N GLY A 148 6.78 26.97 11.31
CA GLY A 148 7.43 25.75 11.57
C GLY A 148 8.67 25.88 12.45
N ASN A 149 9.08 24.87 13.09
CA ASN A 149 10.22 24.95 14.00
C ASN A 149 11.48 25.38 13.24
N LEU A 150 11.73 26.70 13.20
CA LEU A 150 12.98 27.26 12.68
C LEU A 150 14.09 26.89 13.62
N VAL A 151 15.10 26.22 13.10
CA VAL A 151 16.26 25.79 13.88
C VAL A 151 17.52 26.28 13.20
N ASP A 152 18.29 27.10 13.91
CA ASP A 152 19.63 27.48 13.47
C ASP A 152 20.62 26.37 13.74
N LYS A 153 21.45 26.08 12.77
CA LYS A 153 22.52 25.07 12.85
C LYS A 153 23.84 25.69 12.39
N THR A 154 24.90 25.39 13.12
CA THR A 154 26.27 25.67 12.68
C THR A 154 26.99 24.35 12.52
N ILE A 155 27.48 24.10 11.33
CA ILE A 155 28.22 22.87 10.97
C ILE A 155 29.48 23.29 10.24
N ASN A 156 30.65 22.95 10.79
CA ASN A 156 31.96 23.37 10.25
C ASN A 156 32.02 24.89 9.96
N ASP A 157 31.67 25.68 10.94
CA ASP A 157 31.64 27.15 10.91
C ASP A 157 30.68 27.77 9.88
N LYS A 158 29.93 26.95 9.15
CA LYS A 158 28.91 27.39 8.22
C LYS A 158 27.54 27.35 8.87
N LYS A 159 26.80 28.44 8.71
CA LYS A 159 25.44 28.57 9.26
C LYS A 159 24.41 28.04 8.28
N TYR A 160 23.38 27.41 8.85
CA TYR A 160 22.24 26.85 8.14
C TYR A 160 20.96 27.21 8.89
N THR A 161 19.89 27.37 8.16
CA THR A 161 18.54 27.51 8.73
C THR A 161 17.68 26.34 8.30
N TRP A 162 17.15 25.59 9.25
CA TRP A 162 16.26 24.47 8.99
C TRP A 162 14.84 24.84 9.36
N ILE A 163 13.90 24.57 8.46
CA ILE A 163 12.48 24.66 8.70
C ILE A 163 11.94 23.24 8.79
N LYS A 164 11.57 22.82 10.00
CA LYS A 164 10.96 21.53 10.23
C LYS A 164 9.45 21.63 9.97
N LEU A 165 8.94 20.83 9.07
CA LEU A 165 7.50 20.75 8.85
C LEU A 165 6.85 20.05 10.04
N ASN A 166 5.62 20.44 10.34
CA ASN A 166 4.94 20.04 11.56
C ASN A 166 3.45 19.81 11.26
N ALA A 167 2.90 18.70 11.74
CA ALA A 167 1.51 18.28 11.55
C ALA A 167 0.72 18.29 12.88
N GLY A 168 0.99 19.23 13.78
CA GLY A 168 0.31 19.35 15.07
C GLY A 168 1.27 19.30 16.23
N GLN A 169 1.65 18.15 16.72
CA GLN A 169 2.62 18.01 17.80
C GLN A 169 3.93 17.39 17.28
N GLY A 170 5.05 18.05 17.52
CA GLY A 170 6.38 17.59 17.09
C GLY A 170 6.65 17.78 15.60
N ASN A 171 7.71 17.14 15.11
CA ASN A 171 8.18 17.25 13.71
C ASN A 171 7.66 16.14 12.82
N GLN A 172 6.53 15.55 13.16
CA GLN A 172 5.99 14.36 12.52
C GLN A 172 5.00 14.76 11.43
N VAL A 173 5.33 14.49 10.19
CA VAL A 173 4.52 14.83 9.03
C VAL A 173 4.10 13.60 8.24
N LEU A 174 5.02 12.64 8.05
CA LEU A 174 4.73 11.41 7.35
C LEU A 174 4.05 10.41 8.29
N PRO A 175 2.80 10.03 8.02
CA PRO A 175 2.12 9.02 8.83
C PRO A 175 2.69 7.62 8.56
N GLU A 176 2.34 6.69 9.42
CA GLU A 176 2.62 5.29 9.21
C GLU A 176 2.08 4.82 7.85
N GLY A 177 2.84 3.96 7.18
CA GLY A 177 2.57 3.55 5.81
C GLY A 177 3.25 4.42 4.75
N PHE A 178 3.87 5.54 5.14
CA PHE A 178 4.53 6.48 4.22
C PHE A 178 5.93 6.89 4.67
N ARG A 179 6.48 6.25 5.69
CA ARG A 179 7.76 6.65 6.28
C ARG A 179 8.94 6.04 5.53
N SER A 180 10.07 6.71 5.54
CA SER A 180 11.32 6.20 5.02
C SER A 180 12.20 5.63 6.12
N ALA A 181 12.76 4.46 5.92
CA ALA A 181 13.79 3.89 6.80
C ALA A 181 15.14 4.56 6.65
N SER A 182 15.34 5.35 5.59
CA SER A 182 16.61 6.01 5.24
C SER A 182 16.50 7.51 5.29
N SER A 183 17.62 8.19 5.59
CA SER A 183 17.73 9.64 5.44
C SER A 183 17.90 9.99 3.97
N LEU A 184 16.99 10.78 3.43
CA LEU A 184 16.97 11.18 2.03
C LEU A 184 17.16 12.69 1.90
N LEU A 185 17.88 13.09 0.87
CA LEU A 185 18.08 14.49 0.52
C LEU A 185 17.70 14.71 -0.94
N SER A 186 16.92 15.77 -1.19
CA SER A 186 16.64 16.32 -2.51
C SER A 186 17.05 17.78 -2.56
N GLY A 187 17.29 18.32 -3.76
CA GLY A 187 17.64 19.74 -3.91
C GLY A 187 16.48 20.67 -3.56
N LEU A 188 16.81 21.76 -2.87
CA LEU A 188 15.94 22.90 -2.65
C LEU A 188 16.45 24.04 -3.52
N TYR A 189 15.70 24.41 -4.54
CA TYR A 189 16.11 25.40 -5.53
C TYR A 189 15.24 26.66 -5.44
N GLY A 190 15.79 27.78 -5.87
CA GLY A 190 15.04 28.99 -6.20
C GLY A 190 14.32 28.86 -7.53
N ASP A 191 13.51 29.83 -7.85
CA ASP A 191 12.69 29.86 -9.10
C ASP A 191 13.55 29.86 -10.36
N LEU A 192 14.73 30.41 -10.28
CA LEU A 192 15.70 30.47 -11.39
C LEU A 192 16.68 29.27 -11.43
N GLY A 193 16.51 28.30 -10.55
CA GLY A 193 17.34 27.10 -10.49
C GLY A 193 18.54 27.21 -9.54
N ASP A 194 18.67 28.30 -8.79
CA ASP A 194 19.72 28.46 -7.78
C ASP A 194 19.56 27.43 -6.67
N LEU A 195 20.65 26.76 -6.29
CA LEU A 195 20.64 25.83 -5.17
C LEU A 195 20.63 26.58 -3.84
N LEU A 196 19.52 26.56 -3.15
CA LEU A 196 19.34 27.22 -1.86
C LEU A 196 19.66 26.30 -0.67
N GLY A 197 19.67 24.99 -0.89
CA GLY A 197 19.88 24.00 0.14
C GLY A 197 19.31 22.64 -0.20
N SER A 198 18.76 21.95 0.78
CA SER A 198 18.19 20.61 0.58
C SER A 198 16.86 20.43 1.29
N VAL A 199 16.08 19.50 0.79
CA VAL A 199 14.92 18.92 1.49
C VAL A 199 15.33 17.59 2.08
N TYR A 200 15.19 17.44 3.38
CA TYR A 200 15.43 16.21 4.08
C TYR A 200 14.11 15.49 4.32
N VAL A 201 14.07 14.20 4.04
CA VAL A 201 12.91 13.34 4.28
C VAL A 201 13.35 12.11 5.04
N GLY A 202 12.69 11.82 6.14
CA GLY A 202 12.81 10.59 6.88
C GLY A 202 14.16 10.35 7.55
N GLY A 203 14.38 9.10 7.93
CA GLY A 203 15.61 8.62 8.57
C GLY A 203 15.33 7.80 9.82
N THR A 204 16.34 7.09 10.30
CA THR A 204 16.21 6.16 11.43
C THR A 204 15.80 6.82 12.75
N SER A 205 16.17 8.07 12.96
CA SER A 205 15.80 8.83 14.16
C SER A 205 14.58 9.74 13.99
N ASP A 206 14.22 10.07 12.75
CA ASP A 206 13.14 10.99 12.39
C ASP A 206 12.38 10.47 11.17
N SER A 207 11.98 9.20 11.17
CA SER A 207 11.41 8.47 10.01
C SER A 207 10.21 9.16 9.36
N ASN A 208 9.53 10.02 10.08
CA ASN A 208 8.36 10.76 9.65
C ASN A 208 8.60 12.27 9.46
N ALA A 209 9.86 12.73 9.52
CA ALA A 209 10.20 14.13 9.38
C ALA A 209 10.33 14.58 7.92
N ILE A 210 9.92 15.81 7.66
CA ILE A 210 10.28 16.57 6.45
C ILE A 210 10.85 17.90 6.90
N GLN A 211 12.02 18.26 6.36
CA GLN A 211 12.72 19.49 6.71
C GLN A 211 13.23 20.21 5.47
N LEU A 212 13.00 21.51 5.41
CA LEU A 212 13.66 22.38 4.44
C LEU A 212 14.94 22.91 5.07
N ARG A 213 16.08 22.62 4.49
CA ARG A 213 17.41 22.95 5.04
C ARG A 213 18.09 23.95 4.13
N TYR A 214 18.01 25.23 4.47
CA TYR A 214 18.66 26.30 3.75
C TYR A 214 20.14 26.36 4.12
N ALA A 215 21.01 26.46 3.10
CA ALA A 215 22.46 26.57 3.29
C ALA A 215 22.90 28.03 3.54
N MET A 216 22.17 28.73 4.39
CA MET A 216 22.40 30.14 4.72
C MET A 216 21.94 30.47 6.16
N ASP A 217 22.46 31.60 6.68
CA ASP A 217 22.02 32.13 7.96
C ASP A 217 20.56 32.60 7.90
N ARG A 218 19.87 32.55 9.02
CA ARG A 218 18.51 33.04 9.16
C ARG A 218 18.37 34.52 8.73
N ASN A 219 19.36 35.33 9.01
CA ASN A 219 19.36 36.73 8.64
C ASN A 219 19.50 36.99 7.13
N GLU A 220 19.96 35.99 6.39
CA GLU A 220 20.07 36.05 4.91
C GLU A 220 18.77 35.61 4.22
N LEU A 221 17.86 34.93 4.95
CA LEU A 221 16.57 34.53 4.43
C LEU A 221 15.67 35.73 4.22
N THR A 222 15.34 36.02 2.99
CA THR A 222 14.37 37.04 2.61
C THR A 222 13.04 36.43 2.21
N SER A 223 11.99 37.24 2.22
CA SER A 223 10.67 36.81 1.74
C SER A 223 10.73 36.26 0.30
N ASN A 224 11.58 36.84 -0.55
CA ASN A 224 11.77 36.39 -1.92
C ASN A 224 12.38 34.98 -2.00
N ILE A 225 13.44 34.72 -1.22
CA ILE A 225 14.07 33.39 -1.18
C ILE A 225 13.06 32.34 -0.72
N LEU A 226 12.23 32.67 0.25
CA LEU A 226 11.28 31.74 0.84
C LEU A 226 10.00 31.52 0.01
N SER A 227 9.66 32.48 -0.83
CA SER A 227 8.46 32.43 -1.68
C SER A 227 8.70 31.87 -3.09
N GLN A 228 9.95 31.73 -3.50
CA GLN A 228 10.31 31.32 -4.85
C GLN A 228 11.11 30.01 -4.85
N ILE A 229 10.62 29.03 -4.09
CA ILE A 229 11.30 27.73 -4.01
C ILE A 229 10.68 26.71 -4.96
N ARG A 230 11.55 25.84 -5.47
CA ARG A 230 11.21 24.68 -6.30
C ARG A 230 11.81 23.43 -5.69
N ILE A 231 11.01 22.43 -5.53
CA ILE A 231 11.42 21.15 -4.95
C ILE A 231 10.96 20.05 -5.89
N SER A 232 11.91 19.26 -6.37
CA SER A 232 11.60 18.05 -7.11
C SER A 232 10.87 17.04 -6.19
N PRO A 233 9.96 16.25 -6.71
CA PRO A 233 9.37 15.17 -5.93
C PRO A 233 10.46 14.27 -5.33
N VAL A 234 10.29 13.89 -4.06
CA VAL A 234 11.18 12.92 -3.41
C VAL A 234 10.53 11.56 -3.52
N VAL A 235 11.24 10.61 -4.12
CA VAL A 235 10.76 9.25 -4.35
C VAL A 235 11.63 8.28 -3.57
N PHE A 236 11.00 7.35 -2.86
CA PHE A 236 11.69 6.33 -2.06
C PHE A 236 10.81 5.12 -1.84
N THR A 237 11.38 4.04 -1.35
CA THR A 237 10.66 2.85 -0.91
C THR A 237 10.42 2.85 0.59
N THR A 238 9.37 2.18 1.04
CA THR A 238 9.03 2.02 2.45
C THR A 238 8.87 0.55 2.83
N ASP A 239 9.32 0.22 4.05
CA ASP A 239 9.07 -1.06 4.70
C ASP A 239 7.84 -1.01 5.63
N ASP A 240 7.20 0.15 5.73
CA ASP A 240 5.98 0.30 6.51
C ASP A 240 4.88 -0.62 5.96
N PRO A 241 4.02 -1.18 6.82
CA PRO A 241 2.81 -1.85 6.38
C PRO A 241 1.93 -0.92 5.54
N TRP A 242 1.00 -1.47 4.78
CA TRP A 242 0.03 -0.64 4.04
C TRP A 242 -0.80 0.20 5.03
N PRO A 243 -1.03 1.50 4.76
CA PRO A 243 -1.70 2.37 5.71
C PRO A 243 -3.12 1.90 6.02
N THR A 244 -3.46 1.82 7.29
CA THR A 244 -4.82 1.51 7.75
C THR A 244 -5.75 2.71 7.65
N THR A 245 -5.18 3.91 7.66
CA THR A 245 -5.88 5.19 7.47
C THR A 245 -5.07 6.07 6.52
N LEU A 246 -5.76 6.85 5.69
CA LEU A 246 -5.11 7.81 4.79
C LEU A 246 -5.11 9.21 5.42
N PRO A 247 -4.04 10.02 5.22
CA PRO A 247 -3.98 11.41 5.69
C PRO A 247 -4.98 12.32 4.99
#